data_ba8de73ca5d5618693aa03417e5f39f1
#
_entry.id   ba8de73ca5d5618693aa03417e5f39f1
#
_cell.length_a   1.000
_cell.length_b   1.000
_cell.length_c   1.000
_cell.angle_alpha   90.00
_cell.angle_beta   90.00
_cell.angle_gamma   90.00
#
_symmetry.space_group_name_H-M   'P 1'
#
loop_
_entity.id
_entity.type
_entity.pdbx_description
1 polymer ?
#
loop_
_entity_poly.entity_id
_entity_poly.type
_entity_poly.pdbx_seq_one_letter_code
_entity_poly.pdbx_strand_id
1 'polypeptide(L)'
;MSESGDDTARPAIAVIGGKPKIVRKAHELGLRVVYIQYPRSYSKEHWPYVDQALLMDYSDTQRLLPLAKALHQAYPFQKVVSLFELGLLPAAEVAEMLGLGGNPRVVVEMLLDKWQMRQHLNALGLSPVATAVGRTEEDLRAFVREHGLPVVVKPTREGGSICVLAARDEAELATVVARYRELARTIDADVLAGPLDDFLMEEYLDGPEISVETLSFDARHVVVGITDKVVGGGPGFVEVGHSMPSRHASALLEQAEMLVQAFLDAVGLREGPAHTEIKLTARGPAIIESHNRVGGDKINELAELVYGVDMDSYALGIPFGLIEPLAEPPKATGGAAIRFLTPPSGRVVEVLGADAIAGDPALVDLEITVAPGDTVPELTWSEDRVGHVIARGETAEEAIAHCERLLAAVRIRTEPVR
;
A
#
# COMPACT_ATOMS: atom_id res chain seq x y z
N MET A 1 0.71 -12.05 43.43
CA MET A 1 2.14 -11.65 43.34
C MET A 1 2.59 -12.17 42.00
N SER A 2 2.45 -11.39 40.99
CA SER A 2 2.94 -11.68 39.62
C SER A 2 4.42 -11.34 39.55
N GLU A 3 5.22 -12.26 39.08
CA GLU A 3 6.65 -12.08 38.85
C GLU A 3 6.87 -10.85 37.97
N SER A 4 7.43 -9.79 38.57
CA SER A 4 8.06 -8.72 37.82
C SER A 4 9.40 -9.27 37.25
N GLY A 5 9.30 -10.10 36.22
CA GLY A 5 10.44 -10.36 35.35
C GLY A 5 10.96 -9.02 34.85
N ASP A 6 12.27 -8.90 34.78
CA ASP A 6 12.96 -7.67 34.36
C ASP A 6 12.52 -7.32 32.93
N ASP A 7 11.49 -6.48 32.82
CA ASP A 7 10.86 -6.04 31.56
C ASP A 7 11.86 -5.27 30.68
N THR A 8 13.00 -4.85 31.25
CA THR A 8 14.08 -4.18 30.51
C THR A 8 14.94 -5.14 29.69
N ALA A 9 14.83 -6.47 29.88
CA ALA A 9 15.60 -7.47 29.15
C ALA A 9 15.05 -7.75 27.73
N ARG A 10 13.77 -7.43 27.47
CA ARG A 10 13.18 -7.62 26.12
C ARG A 10 13.69 -6.54 25.16
N PRO A 11 14.01 -6.91 23.89
CA PRO A 11 14.38 -5.92 22.88
C PRO A 11 13.21 -4.96 22.61
N ALA A 12 13.54 -3.73 22.22
CA ALA A 12 12.54 -2.68 22.01
C ALA A 12 12.59 -2.13 20.58
N ILE A 13 11.41 -1.87 20.04
CA ILE A 13 11.21 -1.27 18.72
C ILE A 13 10.44 0.05 18.85
N ALA A 14 10.85 1.07 18.10
CA ALA A 14 10.01 2.24 17.87
C ALA A 14 9.20 2.02 16.59
N VAL A 15 7.87 2.14 16.70
CA VAL A 15 6.94 2.06 15.57
C VAL A 15 6.36 3.44 15.32
N ILE A 16 6.44 3.95 14.10
CA ILE A 16 5.91 5.26 13.71
C ILE A 16 4.69 5.09 12.82
N GLY A 17 3.53 5.58 13.29
CA GLY A 17 2.28 5.47 12.57
C GLY A 17 1.76 4.04 12.42
N GLY A 18 0.77 3.86 11.55
CA GLY A 18 0.19 2.56 11.24
C GLY A 18 -1.04 2.21 12.06
N LYS A 19 -1.61 1.04 11.76
CA LYS A 19 -2.84 0.50 12.36
C LYS A 19 -2.52 -0.30 13.63
N PRO A 20 -3.49 -0.53 14.54
CA PRO A 20 -3.30 -1.30 15.78
C PRO A 20 -2.67 -2.68 15.59
N LYS A 21 -2.92 -3.33 14.44
CA LYS A 21 -2.37 -4.66 14.12
C LYS A 21 -0.83 -4.69 14.16
N ILE A 22 -0.15 -3.58 13.82
CA ILE A 22 1.32 -3.53 13.74
C ILE A 22 1.95 -3.56 15.14
N VAL A 23 1.45 -2.72 16.06
CA VAL A 23 1.95 -2.72 17.44
C VAL A 23 1.59 -4.03 18.17
N ARG A 24 0.42 -4.63 17.85
CA ARG A 24 0.04 -5.95 18.35
C ARG A 24 1.04 -7.02 17.90
N LYS A 25 1.34 -7.10 16.60
CA LYS A 25 2.30 -8.07 16.05
C LYS A 25 3.70 -7.90 16.66
N ALA A 26 4.17 -6.65 16.82
CA ALA A 26 5.44 -6.38 17.52
C ALA A 26 5.43 -6.90 18.96
N HIS A 27 4.36 -6.66 19.70
CA HIS A 27 4.19 -7.15 21.07
C HIS A 27 4.11 -8.68 21.13
N GLU A 28 3.37 -9.33 20.23
CA GLU A 28 3.25 -10.79 20.11
C GLU A 28 4.59 -11.47 19.78
N LEU A 29 5.48 -10.78 19.07
CA LEU A 29 6.88 -11.20 18.86
C LEU A 29 7.77 -11.03 20.10
N GLY A 30 7.24 -10.54 21.23
CA GLY A 30 7.97 -10.33 22.48
C GLY A 30 8.76 -9.02 22.53
N LEU A 31 8.55 -8.12 21.61
CA LEU A 31 9.17 -6.79 21.60
C LEU A 31 8.49 -5.85 22.60
N ARG A 32 9.26 -4.96 23.23
CA ARG A 32 8.72 -3.76 23.88
C ARG A 32 8.45 -2.72 22.79
N VAL A 33 7.26 -2.11 22.82
CA VAL A 33 6.81 -1.20 21.79
C VAL A 33 6.83 0.25 22.27
N VAL A 34 7.66 1.07 21.65
CA VAL A 34 7.63 2.52 21.74
C VAL A 34 6.87 3.04 20.52
N TYR A 35 5.71 3.63 20.73
CA TYR A 35 4.81 4.00 19.63
C TYR A 35 4.73 5.51 19.44
N ILE A 36 4.97 5.99 18.23
CA ILE A 36 4.86 7.40 17.85
C ILE A 36 3.68 7.53 16.89
N GLN A 37 2.64 8.26 17.28
CA GLN A 37 1.38 8.30 16.54
C GLN A 37 0.69 9.65 16.64
N TYR A 38 -0.15 9.97 15.66
CA TYR A 38 -1.08 11.08 15.73
C TYR A 38 -2.06 10.92 16.91
N PRO A 39 -2.33 11.96 17.68
CA PRO A 39 -3.27 11.87 18.83
C PRO A 39 -4.65 11.33 18.44
N ARG A 40 -5.16 11.73 17.26
CA ARG A 40 -6.47 11.30 16.72
C ARG A 40 -6.52 9.81 16.32
N SER A 41 -5.36 9.23 15.96
CA SER A 41 -5.26 7.84 15.51
C SER A 41 -4.91 6.87 16.64
N TYR A 42 -4.64 7.36 17.86
CA TYR A 42 -4.33 6.53 19.02
C TYR A 42 -5.60 6.19 19.80
N SER A 43 -6.00 4.93 19.80
CA SER A 43 -7.22 4.42 20.40
C SER A 43 -6.96 3.37 21.49
N LYS A 44 -8.02 2.94 22.19
CA LYS A 44 -7.96 1.85 23.18
C LYS A 44 -7.44 0.53 22.63
N GLU A 45 -7.55 0.31 21.35
CA GLU A 45 -7.07 -0.90 20.68
C GLU A 45 -5.54 -1.03 20.72
N HIS A 46 -4.81 0.09 20.84
CA HIS A 46 -3.35 0.11 20.95
C HIS A 46 -2.85 -0.19 22.38
N TRP A 47 -3.63 0.18 23.41
CA TRP A 47 -3.16 0.20 24.79
C TRP A 47 -2.56 -1.10 25.30
N PRO A 48 -3.10 -2.30 24.99
CA PRO A 48 -2.54 -3.54 25.48
C PRO A 48 -1.14 -3.89 24.92
N TYR A 49 -0.73 -3.23 23.84
CA TYR A 49 0.45 -3.61 23.04
C TYR A 49 1.54 -2.53 23.04
N VAL A 50 1.32 -1.40 23.71
CA VAL A 50 2.24 -0.25 23.69
C VAL A 50 2.79 0.00 25.08
N ASP A 51 4.11 -0.13 25.24
CA ASP A 51 4.79 0.14 26.50
C ASP A 51 4.98 1.64 26.74
N GLN A 52 5.27 2.40 25.69
CA GLN A 52 5.41 3.86 25.72
C GLN A 52 4.81 4.50 24.46
N ALA A 53 4.10 5.61 24.62
CA ALA A 53 3.54 6.35 23.50
C ALA A 53 4.02 7.81 23.49
N LEU A 54 4.40 8.29 22.28
CA LEU A 54 4.59 9.70 21.98
C LEU A 54 3.51 10.12 20.98
N LEU A 55 2.56 10.94 21.43
CA LEU A 55 1.44 11.38 20.61
C LEU A 55 1.73 12.78 20.06
N MET A 56 1.97 12.85 18.75
CA MET A 56 2.30 14.09 18.05
C MET A 56 2.02 13.97 16.55
N ASP A 57 2.06 15.10 15.86
CA ASP A 57 2.20 15.12 14.41
C ASP A 57 3.64 14.73 14.06
N TYR A 58 3.84 13.48 13.64
CA TYR A 58 5.15 12.96 13.28
C TYR A 58 5.61 13.36 11.87
N SER A 59 4.77 14.00 11.06
CA SER A 59 5.17 14.60 9.78
C SER A 59 6.01 15.87 9.97
N ASP A 60 5.84 16.55 11.12
CA ASP A 60 6.71 17.65 11.55
C ASP A 60 8.03 17.08 12.11
N THR A 61 8.94 16.73 11.20
CA THR A 61 10.21 16.09 11.58
C THR A 61 11.13 17.03 12.35
N GLN A 62 11.00 18.36 12.21
CA GLN A 62 11.75 19.32 13.02
C GLN A 62 11.42 19.19 14.52
N ARG A 63 10.16 18.87 14.84
CA ARG A 63 9.74 18.60 16.22
C ARG A 63 9.93 17.13 16.60
N LEU A 64 9.74 16.21 15.66
CA LEU A 64 9.87 14.77 15.92
C LEU A 64 11.30 14.41 16.35
N LEU A 65 12.31 14.84 15.61
CA LEU A 65 13.69 14.38 15.83
C LEU A 65 14.20 14.64 17.26
N PRO A 66 14.11 15.87 17.85
CA PRO A 66 14.54 16.08 19.22
C PRO A 66 13.72 15.30 20.25
N LEU A 67 12.41 15.12 20.02
CA LEU A 67 11.54 14.34 20.91
C LEU A 67 11.84 12.84 20.84
N ALA A 68 12.06 12.30 19.64
CA ALA A 68 12.47 10.90 19.46
C ALA A 68 13.83 10.61 20.11
N LYS A 69 14.77 11.55 20.05
CA LYS A 69 16.07 11.45 20.76
C LYS A 69 15.89 11.41 22.26
N ALA A 70 15.07 12.29 22.83
CA ALA A 70 14.79 12.30 24.26
C ALA A 70 14.05 11.01 24.70
N LEU A 71 13.10 10.55 23.88
CA LEU A 71 12.37 9.31 24.11
C LEU A 71 13.33 8.10 24.10
N HIS A 72 14.24 8.03 23.12
CA HIS A 72 15.26 6.98 23.05
C HIS A 72 16.21 6.99 24.25
N GLN A 73 16.55 8.14 24.80
CA GLN A 73 17.36 8.24 26.03
C GLN A 73 16.63 7.69 27.27
N ALA A 74 15.31 7.91 27.34
CA ALA A 74 14.49 7.44 28.46
C ALA A 74 14.07 5.99 28.32
N TYR A 75 13.77 5.57 27.10
CA TYR A 75 13.28 4.23 26.73
C TYR A 75 14.07 3.73 25.50
N PRO A 76 15.29 3.18 25.68
CA PRO A 76 16.12 2.75 24.57
C PRO A 76 15.44 1.70 23.71
N PHE A 77 15.45 1.91 22.39
CA PHE A 77 15.00 0.98 21.37
C PHE A 77 16.10 0.75 20.33
N GLN A 78 16.15 -0.44 19.75
CA GLN A 78 17.22 -0.87 18.85
C GLN A 78 16.91 -0.62 17.37
N LYS A 79 15.62 -0.52 17.03
CA LYS A 79 15.16 -0.29 15.65
C LYS A 79 14.01 0.71 15.62
N VAL A 80 13.88 1.38 14.49
CA VAL A 80 12.73 2.25 14.16
C VAL A 80 12.12 1.74 12.88
N VAL A 81 10.81 1.48 12.88
CA VAL A 81 10.10 0.93 11.73
C VAL A 81 8.79 1.70 11.50
N SER A 82 8.44 1.88 10.26
CA SER A 82 7.06 2.16 9.84
C SER A 82 6.67 1.18 8.74
N LEU A 83 5.44 0.70 8.78
CA LEU A 83 4.79 -0.06 7.71
C LEU A 83 3.58 0.70 7.15
N PHE A 84 3.57 2.01 7.39
CA PHE A 84 2.53 2.94 6.95
C PHE A 84 3.17 4.10 6.18
N GLU A 85 2.63 4.44 5.04
CA GLU A 85 3.24 5.35 4.06
C GLU A 85 3.71 6.68 4.66
N LEU A 86 2.84 7.38 5.40
CA LEU A 86 3.16 8.67 6.02
C LEU A 86 4.25 8.58 7.11
N GLY A 87 4.50 7.38 7.64
CA GLY A 87 5.50 7.15 8.68
C GLY A 87 6.87 6.70 8.15
N LEU A 88 6.99 6.33 6.87
CA LEU A 88 8.23 5.77 6.30
C LEU A 88 9.40 6.75 6.36
N LEU A 89 9.20 7.96 5.87
CA LEU A 89 10.26 8.98 5.87
C LEU A 89 10.62 9.44 7.30
N PRO A 90 9.65 9.77 8.18
CA PRO A 90 9.93 10.03 9.59
C PRO A 90 10.70 8.90 10.29
N ALA A 91 10.37 7.63 10.01
CA ALA A 91 11.07 6.49 10.59
C ALA A 91 12.53 6.42 10.12
N ALA A 92 12.79 6.62 8.83
CA ALA A 92 14.14 6.66 8.27
C ALA A 92 14.97 7.80 8.87
N GLU A 93 14.40 9.01 9.00
CA GLU A 93 15.08 10.17 9.59
C GLU A 93 15.43 9.94 11.07
N VAL A 94 14.52 9.37 11.86
CA VAL A 94 14.81 9.03 13.27
C VAL A 94 15.88 7.95 13.36
N ALA A 95 15.79 6.90 12.53
CA ALA A 95 16.77 5.82 12.52
C ALA A 95 18.17 6.32 12.14
N GLU A 96 18.28 7.16 11.11
CA GLU A 96 19.54 7.77 10.68
C GLU A 96 20.13 8.68 11.75
N MET A 97 19.33 9.57 12.35
CA MET A 97 19.77 10.47 13.43
C MET A 97 20.32 9.70 14.66
N LEU A 98 19.70 8.55 14.98
CA LEU A 98 20.10 7.73 16.13
C LEU A 98 21.14 6.65 15.79
N GLY A 99 21.50 6.47 14.52
CA GLY A 99 22.45 5.45 14.08
C GLY A 99 21.95 4.01 14.25
N LEU A 100 20.65 3.77 14.12
CA LEU A 100 20.01 2.47 14.37
C LEU A 100 19.92 1.56 13.13
N GLY A 101 20.49 1.99 12.00
CA GLY A 101 20.43 1.25 10.73
C GLY A 101 19.07 1.38 10.04
N GLY A 102 18.78 0.45 9.15
CA GLY A 102 17.58 0.49 8.29
C GLY A 102 17.88 1.01 6.89
N ASN A 103 16.83 1.36 6.16
CA ASN A 103 16.99 1.95 4.82
C ASN A 103 17.45 3.41 4.94
N PRO A 104 18.45 3.83 4.13
CA PRO A 104 18.86 5.23 4.08
C PRO A 104 17.66 6.14 3.73
N ARG A 105 17.59 7.33 4.33
CA ARG A 105 16.53 8.31 4.07
C ARG A 105 16.33 8.57 2.58
N VAL A 106 17.43 8.70 1.81
CA VAL A 106 17.38 8.98 0.36
C VAL A 106 16.69 7.86 -0.43
N VAL A 107 16.81 6.61 0.00
CA VAL A 107 16.12 5.45 -0.62
C VAL A 107 14.63 5.52 -0.36
N VAL A 108 14.25 5.79 0.88
CA VAL A 108 12.84 5.92 1.27
C VAL A 108 12.17 7.10 0.54
N GLU A 109 12.85 8.23 0.47
CA GLU A 109 12.36 9.43 -0.22
C GLU A 109 12.16 9.18 -1.73
N MET A 110 13.10 8.46 -2.37
CA MET A 110 13.00 8.07 -3.77
C MET A 110 11.78 7.16 -4.04
N LEU A 111 11.53 6.20 -3.15
CA LEU A 111 10.38 5.28 -3.30
C LEU A 111 9.03 5.96 -3.00
N LEU A 112 9.02 7.03 -2.21
CA LEU A 112 7.82 7.81 -1.93
C LEU A 112 7.49 8.85 -3.02
N ASP A 113 8.44 9.16 -3.90
CA ASP A 113 8.27 10.17 -4.94
C ASP A 113 8.34 9.55 -6.34
N LYS A 114 7.18 9.36 -6.97
CA LYS A 114 7.04 8.73 -8.29
C LYS A 114 7.88 9.43 -9.37
N TRP A 115 8.06 10.76 -9.26
CA TRP A 115 8.90 11.49 -10.19
C TRP A 115 10.38 11.12 -10.02
N GLN A 116 10.90 11.17 -8.80
CA GLN A 116 12.30 10.81 -8.52
C GLN A 116 12.57 9.35 -8.90
N MET A 117 11.67 8.44 -8.51
CA MET A 117 11.75 7.02 -8.86
C MET A 117 11.79 6.84 -10.38
N ARG A 118 10.89 7.50 -11.12
CA ARG A 118 10.82 7.39 -12.59
C ARG A 118 12.08 7.95 -13.26
N GLN A 119 12.60 9.09 -12.79
CA GLN A 119 13.86 9.64 -13.27
C GLN A 119 15.01 8.62 -13.11
N HIS A 120 15.07 7.97 -11.95
CA HIS A 120 16.08 6.97 -11.66
C HIS A 120 15.95 5.74 -12.57
N LEU A 121 14.75 5.19 -12.72
CA LEU A 121 14.47 4.07 -13.64
C LEU A 121 14.84 4.39 -15.09
N ASN A 122 14.46 5.58 -15.57
CA ASN A 122 14.76 6.03 -16.93
C ASN A 122 16.27 6.19 -17.16
N ALA A 123 16.99 6.76 -16.18
CA ALA A 123 18.44 6.93 -16.27
C ALA A 123 19.21 5.61 -16.34
N LEU A 124 18.67 4.57 -15.70
CA LEU A 124 19.24 3.21 -15.72
C LEU A 124 18.74 2.34 -16.89
N GLY A 125 17.73 2.81 -17.63
CA GLY A 125 17.09 2.01 -18.68
C GLY A 125 16.36 0.76 -18.19
N LEU A 126 16.04 0.68 -16.89
CA LEU A 126 15.39 -0.48 -16.26
C LEU A 126 13.90 -0.58 -16.59
N SER A 127 13.21 0.53 -16.68
CA SER A 127 11.78 0.58 -17.04
C SER A 127 11.47 1.95 -17.65
N PRO A 128 11.99 2.26 -18.84
CA PRO A 128 11.85 3.60 -19.41
C PRO A 128 10.41 3.88 -19.79
N VAL A 129 9.89 4.99 -19.26
CA VAL A 129 8.55 5.52 -19.50
C VAL A 129 8.67 7.01 -19.74
N ALA A 130 8.04 7.51 -20.80
CA ALA A 130 7.98 8.95 -21.07
C ALA A 130 7.27 9.66 -19.92
N THR A 131 7.90 10.68 -19.36
CA THR A 131 7.40 11.33 -18.14
C THR A 131 7.85 12.78 -18.02
N ALA A 132 6.99 13.61 -17.43
CA ALA A 132 7.30 14.98 -17.04
C ALA A 132 6.43 15.42 -15.85
N VAL A 133 6.83 16.49 -15.17
CA VAL A 133 6.00 17.18 -14.17
C VAL A 133 5.38 18.41 -14.81
N GLY A 134 4.10 18.65 -14.57
CA GLY A 134 3.36 19.80 -15.05
C GLY A 134 2.48 20.42 -13.98
N ARG A 135 2.01 21.65 -14.27
CA ARG A 135 1.09 22.40 -13.42
C ARG A 135 -0.13 22.90 -14.19
N THR A 136 -0.04 22.95 -15.50
CA THR A 136 -1.03 23.59 -16.36
C THR A 136 -1.50 22.66 -17.47
N GLU A 137 -2.63 23.01 -18.08
CA GLU A 137 -3.10 22.32 -19.29
C GLU A 137 -2.09 22.48 -20.44
N GLU A 138 -1.38 23.62 -20.53
CA GLU A 138 -0.37 23.80 -21.57
C GLU A 138 0.83 22.88 -21.40
N ASP A 139 1.28 22.61 -20.14
CA ASP A 139 2.32 21.62 -19.87
C ASP A 139 1.89 20.23 -20.36
N LEU A 140 0.64 19.85 -20.05
CA LEU A 140 0.09 18.56 -20.49
C LEU A 140 -0.02 18.49 -22.02
N ARG A 141 -0.49 19.55 -22.68
CA ARG A 141 -0.55 19.61 -24.14
C ARG A 141 0.84 19.57 -24.79
N ALA A 142 1.85 20.19 -24.16
CA ALA A 142 3.23 20.09 -24.62
C ALA A 142 3.73 18.65 -24.55
N PHE A 143 3.50 17.96 -23.42
CA PHE A 143 3.84 16.54 -23.24
C PHE A 143 3.14 15.64 -24.29
N VAL A 144 1.84 15.85 -24.54
CA VAL A 144 1.08 15.06 -25.53
C VAL A 144 1.55 15.33 -26.96
N ARG A 145 1.97 16.56 -27.30
CA ARG A 145 2.57 16.84 -28.64
C ARG A 145 3.83 16.05 -28.90
N GLU A 146 4.61 15.74 -27.85
CA GLU A 146 5.87 15.00 -27.96
C GLU A 146 5.67 13.50 -27.91
N HIS A 147 4.81 13.02 -27.01
CA HIS A 147 4.70 11.59 -26.68
C HIS A 147 3.39 10.94 -27.14
N GLY A 148 2.37 11.74 -27.53
CA GLY A 148 1.07 11.25 -27.98
C GLY A 148 0.08 10.96 -26.85
N LEU A 149 -1.09 10.49 -27.27
CA LEU A 149 -2.16 9.94 -26.41
C LEU A 149 -2.17 8.41 -26.51
N PRO A 150 -2.62 7.71 -25.46
CA PRO A 150 -3.14 8.22 -24.18
C PRO A 150 -2.05 8.66 -23.20
N VAL A 151 -2.42 9.48 -22.23
CA VAL A 151 -1.55 9.98 -21.15
C VAL A 151 -2.21 9.77 -19.79
N VAL A 152 -1.40 9.52 -18.75
CA VAL A 152 -1.82 9.49 -17.35
C VAL A 152 -1.37 10.75 -16.64
N VAL A 153 -2.27 11.32 -15.82
CA VAL A 153 -2.02 12.44 -14.91
C VAL A 153 -2.25 11.96 -13.49
N LYS A 154 -1.26 12.10 -12.62
CA LYS A 154 -1.33 11.62 -11.24
C LYS A 154 -0.47 12.46 -10.29
N PRO A 155 -0.72 12.46 -8.97
CA PRO A 155 0.19 13.07 -8.00
C PRO A 155 1.57 12.41 -8.01
N THR A 156 2.60 13.15 -7.55
CA THR A 156 3.95 12.61 -7.42
C THR A 156 4.13 11.72 -6.18
N ARG A 157 3.30 11.88 -5.13
CA ARG A 157 3.55 11.26 -3.80
C ARG A 157 2.34 10.55 -3.18
N GLU A 158 1.23 10.42 -3.85
CA GLU A 158 0.01 9.81 -3.28
C GLU A 158 -0.13 8.34 -3.65
N GLY A 159 -0.81 7.56 -2.76
CA GLY A 159 -1.24 6.18 -3.00
C GLY A 159 -2.76 6.05 -3.14
N GLY A 160 -3.28 4.81 -3.24
CA GLY A 160 -4.72 4.52 -3.24
C GLY A 160 -5.50 5.12 -4.40
N SER A 161 -4.86 5.29 -5.55
CA SER A 161 -5.46 5.87 -6.77
C SER A 161 -5.95 7.32 -6.62
N ILE A 162 -5.51 8.05 -5.60
CA ILE A 162 -5.87 9.46 -5.38
C ILE A 162 -5.53 10.27 -6.63
N CYS A 163 -6.54 10.91 -7.23
CA CYS A 163 -6.39 11.80 -8.38
C CYS A 163 -5.63 11.19 -9.58
N VAL A 164 -5.65 9.87 -9.76
CA VAL A 164 -5.07 9.21 -10.93
C VAL A 164 -6.09 9.24 -12.07
N LEU A 165 -5.79 9.95 -13.15
CA LEU A 165 -6.67 10.14 -14.29
C LEU A 165 -5.95 9.82 -15.59
N ALA A 166 -6.69 9.39 -16.62
CA ALA A 166 -6.17 9.27 -17.98
C ALA A 166 -6.86 10.25 -18.91
N ALA A 167 -6.15 10.69 -19.94
CA ALA A 167 -6.74 11.27 -21.12
C ALA A 167 -6.43 10.37 -22.33
N ARG A 168 -7.48 9.80 -22.93
CA ARG A 168 -7.37 8.83 -24.02
C ARG A 168 -7.53 9.48 -25.38
N ASP A 169 -8.19 10.64 -25.41
CA ASP A 169 -8.47 11.43 -26.60
C ASP A 169 -8.43 12.92 -26.29
N GLU A 170 -8.62 13.75 -27.33
CA GLU A 170 -8.59 15.21 -27.23
C GLU A 170 -9.74 15.78 -26.35
N ALA A 171 -10.88 15.08 -26.25
CA ALA A 171 -11.99 15.53 -25.43
C ALA A 171 -11.68 15.32 -23.93
N GLU A 172 -11.13 14.17 -23.57
CA GLU A 172 -10.64 13.90 -22.21
C GLU A 172 -9.45 14.82 -21.87
N LEU A 173 -8.51 15.02 -22.80
CA LEU A 173 -7.36 15.92 -22.62
C LEU A 173 -7.80 17.35 -22.26
N ALA A 174 -8.85 17.85 -22.88
CA ALA A 174 -9.37 19.21 -22.63
C ALA A 174 -9.93 19.41 -21.20
N THR A 175 -10.24 18.33 -20.48
CA THR A 175 -10.93 18.40 -19.18
C THR A 175 -10.14 17.78 -18.02
N VAL A 176 -9.14 16.92 -18.29
CA VAL A 176 -8.47 16.12 -17.28
C VAL A 176 -7.78 16.95 -16.19
N VAL A 177 -7.14 18.07 -16.54
CA VAL A 177 -6.47 18.95 -15.56
C VAL A 177 -7.49 19.66 -14.66
N ALA A 178 -8.64 20.09 -15.22
CA ALA A 178 -9.71 20.68 -14.45
C ALA A 178 -10.30 19.66 -13.45
N ARG A 179 -10.53 18.41 -13.92
CA ARG A 179 -11.02 17.33 -13.08
C ARG A 179 -10.01 16.93 -12.01
N TYR A 180 -8.73 16.84 -12.33
CA TYR A 180 -7.66 16.61 -11.34
C TYR A 180 -7.74 17.63 -10.20
N ARG A 181 -7.84 18.92 -10.54
CA ARG A 181 -7.93 20.01 -9.56
C ARG A 181 -9.24 20.00 -8.77
N GLU A 182 -10.33 19.56 -9.38
CA GLU A 182 -11.60 19.39 -8.70
C GLU A 182 -11.49 18.29 -7.63
N LEU A 183 -11.01 17.12 -8.00
CA LEU A 183 -10.79 16.00 -7.09
C LEU A 183 -9.81 16.37 -5.97
N ALA A 184 -8.69 17.01 -6.30
CA ALA A 184 -7.70 17.45 -5.32
C ALA A 184 -8.27 18.35 -4.21
N ARG A 185 -9.34 19.11 -4.49
CA ARG A 185 -10.02 19.95 -3.48
C ARG A 185 -10.98 19.17 -2.58
N THR A 186 -11.39 17.98 -2.98
CA THR A 186 -12.31 17.15 -2.20
C THR A 186 -11.60 16.26 -1.19
N ILE A 187 -10.29 16.02 -1.38
CA ILE A 187 -9.50 15.17 -0.48
C ILE A 187 -9.11 15.96 0.78
N ASP A 188 -9.29 15.36 1.93
CA ASP A 188 -8.87 15.93 3.20
C ASP A 188 -7.34 16.07 3.24
N ALA A 189 -6.84 17.27 3.50
CA ALA A 189 -5.41 17.56 3.56
C ALA A 189 -4.66 16.68 4.59
N ASP A 190 -5.37 16.19 5.60
CA ASP A 190 -4.82 15.36 6.67
C ASP A 190 -4.45 13.93 6.22
N VAL A 191 -4.94 13.48 5.06
CA VAL A 191 -4.63 12.16 4.49
C VAL A 191 -3.59 12.23 3.38
N LEU A 192 -3.21 13.43 2.93
CA LEU A 192 -2.28 13.63 1.83
C LEU A 192 -0.81 13.51 2.30
N ALA A 193 0.01 12.89 1.46
CA ALA A 193 1.47 12.82 1.64
C ALA A 193 2.17 14.12 1.21
N GLY A 194 1.48 14.98 0.44
CA GLY A 194 2.02 16.26 -0.03
C GLY A 194 0.99 17.14 -0.74
N PRO A 195 1.39 18.33 -1.20
CA PRO A 195 0.52 19.21 -1.96
C PRO A 195 0.20 18.61 -3.35
N LEU A 196 -1.03 18.83 -3.83
CA LEU A 196 -1.52 18.38 -5.14
C LEU A 196 -1.47 19.48 -6.21
N ASP A 197 -0.59 20.46 -6.07
CA ASP A 197 -0.45 21.58 -7.02
C ASP A 197 0.21 21.16 -8.35
N ASP A 198 1.19 20.25 -8.26
CA ASP A 198 1.91 19.65 -9.37
C ASP A 198 1.33 18.27 -9.68
N PHE A 199 1.43 17.86 -10.93
CA PHE A 199 1.07 16.49 -11.33
C PHE A 199 2.16 15.89 -12.21
N LEU A 200 2.32 14.57 -12.07
CA LEU A 200 3.13 13.76 -12.96
C LEU A 200 2.32 13.42 -14.21
N MET A 201 2.93 13.57 -15.37
CA MET A 201 2.43 13.12 -16.66
C MET A 201 3.26 11.92 -17.10
N GLU A 202 2.62 10.82 -17.49
CA GLU A 202 3.30 9.63 -18.00
C GLU A 202 2.57 9.10 -19.23
N GLU A 203 3.33 8.47 -20.16
CA GLU A 203 2.70 7.67 -21.20
C GLU A 203 1.80 6.61 -20.57
N TYR A 204 0.66 6.35 -21.19
CA TYR A 204 -0.26 5.31 -20.72
C TYR A 204 0.34 3.93 -20.96
N LEU A 205 0.51 3.15 -19.90
CA LEU A 205 0.96 1.77 -19.96
C LEU A 205 -0.24 0.85 -20.13
N ASP A 206 -0.43 0.30 -21.33
CA ASP A 206 -1.51 -0.64 -21.62
C ASP A 206 -1.11 -2.07 -21.23
N GLY A 207 -2.03 -2.77 -20.58
CA GLY A 207 -1.87 -4.16 -20.15
C GLY A 207 -2.44 -4.44 -18.77
N PRO A 208 -2.48 -5.73 -18.36
CA PRO A 208 -2.86 -6.12 -17.01
C PRO A 208 -1.93 -5.51 -15.96
N GLU A 209 -2.48 -5.28 -14.78
CA GLU A 209 -1.73 -4.80 -13.63
C GLU A 209 -1.51 -5.91 -12.62
N ILE A 210 -0.29 -5.99 -12.13
CA ILE A 210 0.13 -6.88 -11.05
C ILE A 210 0.90 -6.09 -10.01
N SER A 211 1.08 -6.66 -8.82
CA SER A 211 2.11 -6.22 -7.90
C SER A 211 3.01 -7.39 -7.47
N VAL A 212 4.28 -7.08 -7.26
CA VAL A 212 5.29 -8.01 -6.78
C VAL A 212 5.59 -7.65 -5.33
N GLU A 213 5.29 -8.58 -4.43
CA GLU A 213 5.51 -8.45 -2.99
C GLU A 213 6.88 -9.04 -2.64
N THR A 214 7.75 -8.25 -2.06
CA THR A 214 9.12 -8.68 -1.71
C THR A 214 9.44 -8.43 -0.26
N LEU A 215 10.34 -9.26 0.29
CA LEU A 215 11.02 -9.03 1.57
C LEU A 215 12.52 -8.88 1.31
N SER A 216 13.11 -7.83 1.89
CA SER A 216 14.53 -7.51 1.76
C SER A 216 15.25 -7.63 3.10
N PHE A 217 16.45 -8.22 3.10
CA PHE A 217 17.36 -8.27 4.24
C PHE A 217 18.81 -8.26 3.75
N ASP A 218 19.61 -7.39 4.32
CA ASP A 218 21.01 -7.17 3.90
C ASP A 218 21.16 -6.97 2.39
N ALA A 219 20.24 -6.22 1.79
CA ALA A 219 20.14 -5.97 0.36
C ALA A 219 19.93 -7.25 -0.50
N ARG A 220 19.44 -8.34 0.07
CA ARG A 220 18.95 -9.51 -0.65
C ARG A 220 17.44 -9.44 -0.72
N HIS A 221 16.89 -9.52 -1.92
CA HIS A 221 15.46 -9.39 -2.20
C HIS A 221 14.84 -10.76 -2.51
N VAL A 222 13.85 -11.17 -1.74
CA VAL A 222 13.10 -12.42 -1.95
C VAL A 222 11.66 -12.08 -2.31
N VAL A 223 11.21 -12.54 -3.48
CA VAL A 223 9.82 -12.41 -3.89
C VAL A 223 8.97 -13.35 -3.04
N VAL A 224 7.98 -12.80 -2.34
CA VAL A 224 7.00 -13.55 -1.54
C VAL A 224 5.87 -14.05 -2.44
N GLY A 225 5.39 -13.21 -3.33
CA GLY A 225 4.31 -13.56 -4.24
C GLY A 225 4.01 -12.44 -5.22
N ILE A 226 3.16 -12.77 -6.19
CA ILE A 226 2.67 -11.84 -7.21
C ILE A 226 1.14 -11.81 -7.14
N THR A 227 0.61 -10.58 -7.08
CA THR A 227 -0.82 -10.29 -6.99
C THR A 227 -1.36 -9.87 -8.35
N ASP A 228 -2.43 -10.49 -8.83
CA ASP A 228 -3.22 -9.93 -9.93
C ASP A 228 -4.13 -8.83 -9.39
N LYS A 229 -4.17 -7.68 -10.05
CA LYS A 229 -5.01 -6.53 -9.68
C LYS A 229 -6.17 -6.38 -10.66
N VAL A 230 -7.35 -6.10 -10.15
CA VAL A 230 -8.56 -5.84 -10.95
C VAL A 230 -8.92 -4.36 -10.77
N VAL A 231 -8.76 -3.59 -11.83
CA VAL A 231 -9.13 -2.18 -11.87
C VAL A 231 -10.58 -2.04 -12.32
N GLY A 232 -11.35 -1.20 -11.63
CA GLY A 232 -12.75 -0.93 -11.97
C GLY A 232 -12.93 -0.22 -13.31
N GLY A 233 -14.11 -0.37 -13.90
CA GLY A 233 -14.44 0.22 -15.21
C GLY A 233 -14.78 1.72 -15.20
N GLY A 234 -14.53 2.44 -14.12
CA GLY A 234 -14.78 3.88 -13.98
C GLY A 234 -13.72 4.77 -14.65
N PRO A 235 -13.86 6.09 -14.55
CA PRO A 235 -12.91 7.05 -15.12
C PRO A 235 -11.56 7.10 -14.37
N GLY A 236 -11.49 6.54 -13.15
CA GLY A 236 -10.29 6.39 -12.33
C GLY A 236 -9.66 5.00 -12.45
N PHE A 237 -8.56 4.80 -11.74
CA PHE A 237 -7.83 3.52 -11.69
C PHE A 237 -8.06 2.80 -10.35
N VAL A 238 -9.26 2.92 -9.79
CA VAL A 238 -9.58 2.33 -8.48
C VAL A 238 -9.65 0.81 -8.61
N GLU A 239 -8.88 0.13 -7.79
CA GLU A 239 -8.90 -1.33 -7.72
C GLU A 239 -10.18 -1.84 -7.04
N VAL A 240 -10.80 -2.82 -7.66
CA VAL A 240 -12.02 -3.48 -7.17
C VAL A 240 -11.78 -4.91 -6.71
N GLY A 241 -10.53 -5.38 -6.77
CA GLY A 241 -10.15 -6.68 -6.25
C GLY A 241 -8.72 -7.09 -6.57
N HIS A 242 -8.26 -8.09 -5.82
CA HIS A 242 -6.95 -8.71 -6.00
C HIS A 242 -7.07 -10.23 -5.91
N SER A 243 -6.07 -10.95 -6.42
CA SER A 243 -5.97 -12.40 -6.24
C SER A 243 -4.51 -12.86 -6.27
N MET A 244 -4.22 -13.92 -5.52
CA MET A 244 -2.94 -14.62 -5.44
C MET A 244 -3.14 -16.14 -5.52
N PRO A 245 -2.16 -16.89 -6.08
CA PRO A 245 -1.04 -16.41 -6.87
C PRO A 245 -1.48 -15.83 -8.21
N SER A 246 -0.60 -15.07 -8.88
CA SER A 246 -0.88 -14.55 -10.22
C SER A 246 -1.11 -15.67 -11.22
N ARG A 247 -2.04 -15.44 -12.16
CA ARG A 247 -2.45 -16.39 -13.21
C ARG A 247 -1.83 -16.08 -14.57
N HIS A 248 -0.95 -15.08 -14.63
CA HIS A 248 -0.26 -14.74 -15.87
C HIS A 248 0.81 -15.77 -16.23
N ALA A 249 1.28 -15.76 -17.48
CA ALA A 249 2.27 -16.70 -17.99
C ALA A 249 3.59 -16.60 -17.21
N SER A 250 4.13 -17.75 -16.78
CA SER A 250 5.34 -17.83 -15.93
C SER A 250 6.52 -17.02 -16.49
N ALA A 251 6.78 -17.09 -17.81
CA ALA A 251 7.87 -16.33 -18.42
C ALA A 251 7.71 -14.80 -18.27
N LEU A 252 6.49 -14.30 -18.22
CA LEU A 252 6.21 -12.88 -18.01
C LEU A 252 6.36 -12.49 -16.55
N LEU A 253 5.93 -13.37 -15.64
CA LEU A 253 6.11 -13.19 -14.19
C LEU A 253 7.60 -13.23 -13.81
N GLU A 254 8.38 -14.16 -14.37
CA GLU A 254 9.85 -14.22 -14.18
C GLU A 254 10.54 -12.92 -14.63
N GLN A 255 10.11 -12.33 -15.75
CA GLN A 255 10.62 -11.02 -16.18
C GLN A 255 10.26 -9.91 -15.20
N ALA A 256 9.05 -9.92 -14.64
CA ALA A 256 8.62 -8.96 -13.65
C ALA A 256 9.44 -9.09 -12.34
N GLU A 257 9.67 -10.31 -11.87
CA GLU A 257 10.51 -10.58 -10.69
C GLU A 257 11.95 -10.08 -10.89
N MET A 258 12.56 -10.40 -12.03
CA MET A 258 13.91 -9.93 -12.35
C MET A 258 13.99 -8.40 -12.43
N LEU A 259 12.99 -7.76 -13.02
CA LEU A 259 12.91 -6.30 -13.08
C LEU A 259 12.82 -5.68 -11.68
N VAL A 260 11.98 -6.24 -10.80
CA VAL A 260 11.83 -5.75 -9.42
C VAL A 260 13.13 -5.93 -8.63
N GLN A 261 13.76 -7.10 -8.71
CA GLN A 261 15.03 -7.33 -8.02
C GLN A 261 16.10 -6.34 -8.48
N ALA A 262 16.28 -6.18 -9.80
CA ALA A 262 17.22 -5.21 -10.35
C ALA A 262 16.92 -3.76 -9.96
N PHE A 263 15.63 -3.40 -9.86
CA PHE A 263 15.20 -2.09 -9.39
C PHE A 263 15.51 -1.88 -7.91
N LEU A 264 15.18 -2.84 -7.04
CA LEU A 264 15.42 -2.73 -5.61
C LEU A 264 16.93 -2.67 -5.28
N ASP A 265 17.75 -3.43 -6.02
CA ASP A 265 19.22 -3.33 -5.99
C ASP A 265 19.68 -1.92 -6.37
N ALA A 266 19.15 -1.39 -7.48
CA ALA A 266 19.56 -0.10 -8.04
C ALA A 266 19.19 1.09 -7.14
N VAL A 267 18.03 1.06 -6.47
CA VAL A 267 17.65 2.10 -5.50
C VAL A 267 18.37 1.93 -4.16
N GLY A 268 18.96 0.76 -3.90
CA GLY A 268 19.70 0.47 -2.68
C GLY A 268 18.81 0.14 -1.49
N LEU A 269 17.64 -0.49 -1.72
CA LEU A 269 16.78 -1.00 -0.63
C LEU A 269 17.53 -2.11 0.12
N ARG A 270 17.52 -2.07 1.43
CA ARG A 270 18.29 -3.00 2.27
C ARG A 270 17.42 -3.91 3.12
N GLU A 271 16.38 -3.36 3.74
CA GLU A 271 15.59 -4.03 4.77
C GLU A 271 14.09 -3.79 4.57
N GLY A 272 13.27 -4.76 4.97
CA GLY A 272 11.82 -4.65 5.04
C GLY A 272 11.08 -5.08 3.78
N PRO A 273 9.77 -4.96 3.78
CA PRO A 273 8.92 -5.28 2.64
C PRO A 273 9.01 -4.21 1.56
N ALA A 274 8.77 -4.64 0.32
CA ALA A 274 8.45 -3.71 -0.76
C ALA A 274 7.26 -4.25 -1.56
N HIS A 275 6.37 -3.32 -1.91
CA HIS A 275 5.23 -3.51 -2.80
C HIS A 275 5.52 -2.76 -4.09
N THR A 276 5.67 -3.49 -5.21
CA THR A 276 6.02 -2.90 -6.51
C THR A 276 4.93 -3.19 -7.53
N GLU A 277 4.29 -2.15 -8.04
CA GLU A 277 3.23 -2.21 -9.04
C GLU A 277 3.79 -2.20 -10.46
N ILE A 278 3.26 -3.08 -11.30
CA ILE A 278 3.77 -3.34 -12.65
C ILE A 278 2.61 -3.46 -13.64
N LYS A 279 2.76 -2.82 -14.80
CA LYS A 279 1.97 -3.14 -15.99
C LYS A 279 2.68 -4.18 -16.85
N LEU A 280 1.96 -5.24 -17.19
CA LEU A 280 2.43 -6.26 -18.15
C LEU A 280 2.10 -5.80 -19.57
N THR A 281 2.98 -4.96 -20.14
CA THR A 281 2.75 -4.34 -21.44
C THR A 281 3.20 -5.24 -22.59
N ALA A 282 2.83 -4.90 -23.83
CA ALA A 282 3.35 -5.56 -25.03
C ALA A 282 4.87 -5.41 -25.21
N ARG A 283 5.50 -4.44 -24.54
CA ARG A 283 6.96 -4.22 -24.51
C ARG A 283 7.67 -4.99 -23.39
N GLY A 284 6.92 -5.71 -22.55
CA GLY A 284 7.36 -6.36 -21.32
C GLY A 284 6.86 -5.66 -20.07
N PRO A 285 7.26 -6.15 -18.86
CA PRO A 285 6.89 -5.54 -17.60
C PRO A 285 7.40 -4.11 -17.47
N ALA A 286 6.56 -3.20 -16.95
CA ALA A 286 6.92 -1.81 -16.71
C ALA A 286 6.47 -1.40 -15.31
N ILE A 287 7.40 -0.91 -14.49
CA ILE A 287 7.13 -0.46 -13.11
C ILE A 287 6.25 0.79 -13.14
N ILE A 288 5.17 0.80 -12.37
CA ILE A 288 4.31 1.95 -12.11
C ILE A 288 4.84 2.74 -10.93
N GLU A 289 4.99 2.05 -9.78
CA GLU A 289 5.48 2.59 -8.51
C GLU A 289 6.00 1.48 -7.61
N SER A 290 6.74 1.85 -6.57
CA SER A 290 7.19 0.94 -5.53
C SER A 290 7.29 1.65 -4.20
N HIS A 291 6.88 0.98 -3.12
CA HIS A 291 6.91 1.48 -1.76
C HIS A 291 7.61 0.48 -0.86
N ASN A 292 8.45 0.95 0.09
CA ASN A 292 9.09 0.09 1.07
C ASN A 292 8.18 -0.24 2.26
N ARG A 293 7.00 -0.73 1.96
CA ARG A 293 5.98 -1.25 2.88
C ARG A 293 5.22 -2.41 2.25
N VAL A 294 4.43 -3.09 3.05
CA VAL A 294 3.48 -4.08 2.55
C VAL A 294 2.42 -3.43 1.66
N GLY A 295 1.89 -4.18 0.72
CA GLY A 295 0.75 -3.77 -0.10
C GLY A 295 -0.45 -3.40 0.77
N GLY A 296 -1.23 -2.41 0.32
CA GLY A 296 -2.52 -2.07 0.88
C GLY A 296 -3.54 -3.20 0.67
N ASP A 297 -4.82 -2.85 0.80
CA ASP A 297 -5.93 -3.68 0.29
C ASP A 297 -5.94 -5.15 0.77
N LYS A 298 -5.40 -5.42 1.96
CA LYS A 298 -5.27 -6.79 2.51
C LYS A 298 -4.34 -7.71 1.70
N ILE A 299 -3.44 -7.17 0.88
CA ILE A 299 -2.48 -7.97 0.09
C ILE A 299 -1.59 -8.81 1.02
N ASN A 300 -1.20 -8.28 2.20
CA ASN A 300 -0.45 -9.05 3.19
C ASN A 300 -1.25 -10.26 3.71
N GLU A 301 -2.55 -10.07 3.96
CA GLU A 301 -3.45 -11.14 4.39
C GLU A 301 -3.63 -12.20 3.29
N LEU A 302 -3.66 -11.80 2.01
CA LEU A 302 -3.66 -12.76 0.89
C LEU A 302 -2.33 -13.53 0.82
N ALA A 303 -1.19 -12.85 1.01
CA ALA A 303 0.12 -13.48 1.02
C ALA A 303 0.26 -14.50 2.17
N GLU A 304 -0.24 -14.17 3.36
CA GLU A 304 -0.27 -15.08 4.51
C GLU A 304 -1.13 -16.32 4.21
N LEU A 305 -2.32 -16.16 3.61
CA LEU A 305 -3.21 -17.25 3.25
C LEU A 305 -2.61 -18.20 2.20
N VAL A 306 -1.89 -17.65 1.22
CA VAL A 306 -1.38 -18.40 0.07
C VAL A 306 -0.01 -18.99 0.34
N TYR A 307 0.87 -18.24 1.00
CA TYR A 307 2.29 -18.56 1.15
C TYR A 307 2.70 -18.82 2.60
N GLY A 308 1.82 -18.57 3.58
CA GLY A 308 2.15 -18.68 5.00
C GLY A 308 3.12 -17.59 5.48
N VAL A 309 3.25 -16.49 4.77
CA VAL A 309 4.18 -15.40 5.06
C VAL A 309 3.43 -14.14 5.47
N ASP A 310 3.43 -13.84 6.77
CA ASP A 310 2.98 -12.55 7.30
C ASP A 310 4.12 -11.52 7.20
N MET A 311 4.14 -10.75 6.13
CA MET A 311 5.21 -9.79 5.83
C MET A 311 5.36 -8.70 6.89
N ASP A 312 4.28 -8.31 7.58
CA ASP A 312 4.35 -7.38 8.72
C ASP A 312 5.23 -7.97 9.85
N SER A 313 4.97 -9.23 10.22
CA SER A 313 5.73 -9.93 11.26
C SER A 313 7.19 -10.16 10.86
N TYR A 314 7.45 -10.47 9.59
CA TYR A 314 8.81 -10.58 9.06
C TYR A 314 9.56 -9.26 9.16
N ALA A 315 8.94 -8.14 8.76
CA ALA A 315 9.54 -6.81 8.86
C ALA A 315 9.86 -6.39 10.30
N LEU A 316 9.04 -6.81 11.25
CA LEU A 316 9.23 -6.51 12.67
C LEU A 316 10.24 -7.47 13.34
N GLY A 317 10.25 -8.75 12.97
CA GLY A 317 10.98 -9.81 13.68
C GLY A 317 12.40 -10.03 13.17
N ILE A 318 12.63 -9.95 11.86
CA ILE A 318 13.96 -10.19 11.26
C ILE A 318 15.04 -9.27 11.85
N PRO A 319 14.82 -7.94 12.02
CA PRO A 319 15.85 -7.05 12.56
C PRO A 319 16.33 -7.40 13.97
N PHE A 320 15.61 -8.27 14.66
CA PHE A 320 15.92 -8.74 16.02
C PHE A 320 16.31 -10.22 16.06
N GLY A 321 16.37 -10.92 14.92
CA GLY A 321 16.62 -12.36 14.86
C GLY A 321 15.50 -13.22 15.47
N LEU A 322 14.28 -12.68 15.58
CA LEU A 322 13.11 -13.38 16.09
C LEU A 322 12.42 -14.20 15.00
N ILE A 323 12.63 -13.84 13.76
CA ILE A 323 12.18 -14.55 12.57
C ILE A 323 13.38 -14.72 11.64
N GLU A 324 13.58 -15.94 11.16
CA GLU A 324 14.63 -16.23 10.17
C GLU A 324 14.23 -15.67 8.80
N PRO A 325 15.15 -15.00 8.09
CA PRO A 325 14.91 -14.54 6.73
C PRO A 325 14.56 -15.69 5.78
N LEU A 326 13.68 -15.42 4.81
CA LEU A 326 13.38 -16.39 3.76
C LEU A 326 14.64 -16.74 2.96
N ALA A 327 14.96 -18.04 2.86
CA ALA A 327 16.10 -18.52 2.09
C ALA A 327 15.80 -18.52 0.58
N GLU A 328 14.54 -18.73 0.18
CA GLU A 328 14.06 -18.81 -1.20
C GLU A 328 12.59 -18.35 -1.27
N PRO A 329 12.06 -18.03 -2.46
CA PRO A 329 10.64 -17.73 -2.63
C PRO A 329 9.76 -18.85 -2.07
N PRO A 330 8.71 -18.51 -1.29
CA PRO A 330 7.81 -19.51 -0.75
C PRO A 330 6.92 -20.10 -1.84
N LYS A 331 6.44 -21.32 -1.64
CA LYS A 331 5.51 -21.99 -2.57
C LYS A 331 4.08 -21.72 -2.17
N ALA A 332 3.23 -21.45 -3.15
CA ALA A 332 1.80 -21.33 -2.93
C ALA A 332 1.21 -22.65 -2.44
N THR A 333 0.38 -22.60 -1.40
CA THR A 333 -0.34 -23.75 -0.82
C THR A 333 -1.83 -23.74 -1.15
N GLY A 334 -2.30 -22.75 -1.91
CA GLY A 334 -3.68 -22.55 -2.33
C GLY A 334 -3.82 -21.24 -3.08
N GLY A 335 -5.05 -20.73 -3.18
CA GLY A 335 -5.37 -19.43 -3.73
C GLY A 335 -6.20 -18.58 -2.76
N ALA A 336 -6.07 -17.26 -2.89
CA ALA A 336 -6.89 -16.29 -2.17
C ALA A 336 -7.28 -15.13 -3.09
N ALA A 337 -8.48 -14.59 -2.88
CA ALA A 337 -8.98 -13.45 -3.61
C ALA A 337 -9.73 -12.48 -2.69
N ILE A 338 -9.62 -11.19 -2.98
CA ILE A 338 -10.44 -10.14 -2.37
C ILE A 338 -11.24 -9.44 -3.46
N ARG A 339 -12.50 -9.08 -3.15
CA ARG A 339 -13.34 -8.19 -3.95
C ARG A 339 -13.93 -7.12 -3.06
N PHE A 340 -13.91 -5.89 -3.54
CA PHE A 340 -14.42 -4.75 -2.79
C PHE A 340 -15.88 -4.48 -3.10
N LEU A 341 -16.63 -4.03 -2.08
CA LEU A 341 -18.00 -3.61 -2.20
C LEU A 341 -18.05 -2.17 -2.73
N THR A 342 -18.58 -1.99 -3.93
CA THR A 342 -18.67 -0.72 -4.65
C THR A 342 -20.11 -0.48 -5.14
N PRO A 343 -21.10 -0.34 -4.22
CA PRO A 343 -22.47 -0.04 -4.62
C PRO A 343 -22.56 1.34 -5.26
N PRO A 344 -23.66 1.62 -6.01
CA PRO A 344 -23.90 2.97 -6.54
C PRO A 344 -23.87 4.04 -5.45
N SER A 345 -23.37 5.25 -5.77
CA SER A 345 -23.39 6.39 -4.84
C SER A 345 -24.82 6.75 -4.44
N GLY A 346 -24.99 7.18 -3.19
CA GLY A 346 -26.31 7.53 -2.67
C GLY A 346 -26.45 7.21 -1.19
N ARG A 347 -27.67 7.39 -0.66
CA ARG A 347 -27.99 7.03 0.72
C ARG A 347 -28.32 5.55 0.82
N VAL A 348 -27.66 4.84 1.73
CA VAL A 348 -27.91 3.42 2.00
C VAL A 348 -29.31 3.26 2.61
N VAL A 349 -30.13 2.43 2.02
CA VAL A 349 -31.47 2.08 2.52
C VAL A 349 -31.52 0.68 3.11
N GLU A 350 -30.65 -0.23 2.63
CA GLU A 350 -30.67 -1.62 3.06
C GLU A 350 -29.33 -2.30 2.80
N VAL A 351 -28.92 -3.17 3.74
CA VAL A 351 -27.76 -4.07 3.62
C VAL A 351 -28.24 -5.49 3.89
N LEU A 352 -28.06 -6.38 2.91
CA LEU A 352 -28.58 -7.75 2.93
C LEU A 352 -27.49 -8.77 2.58
N GLY A 353 -27.68 -10.02 3.01
CA GLY A 353 -26.91 -11.18 2.54
C GLY A 353 -25.67 -11.51 3.36
N ALA A 354 -25.20 -10.63 4.27
CA ALA A 354 -24.04 -10.91 5.12
C ALA A 354 -24.21 -12.19 5.95
N ASP A 355 -25.37 -12.35 6.62
CA ASP A 355 -25.66 -13.53 7.45
C ASP A 355 -25.76 -14.82 6.61
N ALA A 356 -26.18 -14.73 5.35
CA ALA A 356 -26.34 -15.87 4.47
C ALA A 356 -24.98 -16.50 4.06
N ILE A 357 -23.90 -15.72 4.07
CA ILE A 357 -22.56 -16.18 3.70
C ILE A 357 -21.64 -16.40 4.89
N ALA A 358 -22.01 -15.99 6.10
CA ALA A 358 -21.15 -16.04 7.29
C ALA A 358 -20.65 -17.47 7.64
N GLY A 359 -21.38 -18.52 7.22
CA GLY A 359 -21.01 -19.93 7.43
C GLY A 359 -20.36 -20.60 6.22
N ASP A 360 -20.05 -19.89 5.15
CA ASP A 360 -19.47 -20.47 3.95
C ASP A 360 -18.00 -20.85 4.20
N PRO A 361 -17.58 -22.11 3.92
CA PRO A 361 -16.21 -22.58 4.22
C PRO A 361 -15.11 -21.88 3.40
N ALA A 362 -15.47 -21.25 2.29
CA ALA A 362 -14.53 -20.48 1.48
C ALA A 362 -14.36 -19.04 1.98
N LEU A 363 -15.30 -18.52 2.78
CA LEU A 363 -15.22 -17.17 3.33
C LEU A 363 -14.10 -17.09 4.37
N VAL A 364 -13.21 -16.13 4.18
CA VAL A 364 -12.12 -15.82 5.12
C VAL A 364 -12.45 -14.56 5.92
N ASP A 365 -12.89 -13.51 5.23
CA ASP A 365 -13.21 -12.22 5.85
C ASP A 365 -14.36 -11.53 5.08
N LEU A 366 -15.20 -10.84 5.82
CA LEU A 366 -16.26 -9.99 5.31
C LEU A 366 -16.29 -8.71 6.15
N GLU A 367 -16.06 -7.58 5.52
CA GLU A 367 -16.24 -6.27 6.14
C GLU A 367 -17.26 -5.45 5.37
N ILE A 368 -18.17 -4.82 6.08
CA ILE A 368 -19.14 -3.86 5.53
C ILE A 368 -19.08 -2.63 6.42
N THR A 369 -18.65 -1.50 5.88
CA THR A 369 -18.38 -0.28 6.64
C THR A 369 -19.56 0.68 6.69
N VAL A 370 -20.68 0.35 6.01
CA VAL A 370 -21.86 1.20 5.93
C VAL A 370 -23.11 0.49 6.46
N ALA A 371 -24.03 1.28 6.99
CA ALA A 371 -25.34 0.84 7.50
C ALA A 371 -26.46 1.68 6.87
N PRO A 372 -27.75 1.25 6.99
CA PRO A 372 -28.88 2.06 6.56
C PRO A 372 -28.85 3.46 7.17
N GLY A 373 -28.93 4.47 6.29
CA GLY A 373 -28.82 5.89 6.65
C GLY A 373 -27.49 6.55 6.29
N ASP A 374 -26.44 5.79 6.12
CA ASP A 374 -25.12 6.29 5.68
C ASP A 374 -25.14 6.72 4.21
N THR A 375 -24.13 7.46 3.81
CA THR A 375 -23.95 7.89 2.41
C THR A 375 -22.75 7.17 1.79
N VAL A 376 -22.99 6.55 0.62
CA VAL A 376 -21.93 6.01 -0.24
C VAL A 376 -21.47 7.13 -1.18
N PRO A 377 -20.19 7.50 -1.20
CA PRO A 377 -19.66 8.49 -2.13
C PRO A 377 -19.59 7.97 -3.57
N GLU A 378 -19.27 8.83 -4.53
CA GLU A 378 -18.83 8.38 -5.86
C GLU A 378 -17.46 7.72 -5.73
N LEU A 379 -17.25 6.59 -6.42
CA LEU A 379 -15.99 5.86 -6.39
C LEU A 379 -14.91 6.62 -7.18
N THR A 380 -14.06 7.34 -6.45
CA THR A 380 -12.99 8.18 -7.02
C THR A 380 -11.60 7.76 -6.57
N TRP A 381 -11.49 7.09 -5.42
CA TRP A 381 -10.26 6.53 -4.87
C TRP A 381 -10.56 5.31 -3.97
N SER A 382 -9.53 4.66 -3.47
CA SER A 382 -9.66 3.37 -2.78
C SER A 382 -10.50 3.41 -1.50
N GLU A 383 -10.49 4.53 -0.76
CA GLU A 383 -11.25 4.64 0.50
C GLU A 383 -12.75 4.90 0.28
N ASP A 384 -13.20 5.15 -0.97
CA ASP A 384 -14.64 5.25 -1.28
C ASP A 384 -15.35 3.88 -1.29
N ARG A 385 -14.60 2.79 -1.25
CA ARG A 385 -15.13 1.43 -1.16
C ARG A 385 -15.72 1.19 0.22
N VAL A 386 -16.86 0.49 0.28
CA VAL A 386 -17.63 0.34 1.52
C VAL A 386 -17.50 -1.04 2.17
N GLY A 387 -16.41 -1.73 1.90
CA GLY A 387 -16.09 -3.03 2.47
C GLY A 387 -15.54 -4.01 1.46
N HIS A 388 -15.36 -5.26 1.88
CA HIS A 388 -14.78 -6.30 1.06
C HIS A 388 -15.24 -7.70 1.45
N VAL A 389 -15.01 -8.65 0.55
CA VAL A 389 -15.08 -10.09 0.79
C VAL A 389 -13.71 -10.69 0.48
N ILE A 390 -13.15 -11.51 1.38
CA ILE A 390 -11.99 -12.35 1.12
C ILE A 390 -12.43 -13.81 1.09
N ALA A 391 -12.02 -14.52 0.05
CA ALA A 391 -12.25 -15.95 -0.08
C ALA A 391 -10.97 -16.71 -0.43
N ARG A 392 -10.95 -18.01 -0.07
CA ARG A 392 -9.86 -18.94 -0.37
C ARG A 392 -10.34 -20.07 -1.29
N GLY A 393 -9.39 -20.72 -1.96
CA GLY A 393 -9.60 -21.91 -2.78
C GLY A 393 -8.32 -22.74 -2.86
N GLU A 394 -8.39 -23.91 -3.51
CA GLU A 394 -7.19 -24.70 -3.80
C GLU A 394 -6.30 -24.06 -4.89
N THR A 395 -6.92 -23.22 -5.74
CA THR A 395 -6.24 -22.42 -6.76
C THR A 395 -6.72 -20.97 -6.75
N ALA A 396 -6.02 -20.08 -7.44
CA ALA A 396 -6.43 -18.69 -7.59
C ALA A 396 -7.80 -18.57 -8.30
N GLU A 397 -8.05 -19.39 -9.33
CA GLU A 397 -9.33 -19.42 -10.07
C GLU A 397 -10.48 -19.81 -9.16
N GLU A 398 -10.30 -20.83 -8.33
CA GLU A 398 -11.33 -21.26 -7.37
C GLU A 398 -11.59 -20.18 -6.31
N ALA A 399 -10.53 -19.57 -5.76
CA ALA A 399 -10.67 -18.47 -4.81
C ALA A 399 -11.43 -17.28 -5.41
N ILE A 400 -11.14 -16.92 -6.67
CA ILE A 400 -11.86 -15.87 -7.40
C ILE A 400 -13.33 -16.22 -7.56
N ALA A 401 -13.63 -17.44 -8.01
CA ALA A 401 -15.02 -17.89 -8.21
C ALA A 401 -15.81 -17.89 -6.88
N HIS A 402 -15.19 -18.33 -5.79
CA HIS A 402 -15.78 -18.25 -4.46
C HIS A 402 -16.03 -16.80 -4.03
N CYS A 403 -15.03 -15.94 -4.20
CA CYS A 403 -15.12 -14.53 -3.80
C CYS A 403 -16.23 -13.80 -4.58
N GLU A 404 -16.33 -14.01 -5.89
CA GLU A 404 -17.37 -13.41 -6.73
C GLU A 404 -18.76 -13.92 -6.40
N ARG A 405 -18.90 -15.22 -6.10
CA ARG A 405 -20.15 -15.82 -5.64
C ARG A 405 -20.61 -15.22 -4.31
N LEU A 406 -19.69 -15.09 -3.35
CA LEU A 406 -19.96 -14.53 -2.03
C LEU A 406 -20.31 -13.04 -2.13
N LEU A 407 -19.53 -12.27 -2.92
CA LEU A 407 -19.80 -10.86 -3.18
C LEU A 407 -21.20 -10.65 -3.77
N ALA A 408 -21.61 -11.48 -4.73
CA ALA A 408 -22.93 -11.38 -5.37
C ALA A 408 -24.10 -11.66 -4.41
N ALA A 409 -23.87 -12.36 -3.30
CA ALA A 409 -24.85 -12.58 -2.25
C ALA A 409 -25.05 -11.37 -1.34
N VAL A 410 -24.04 -10.50 -1.20
CA VAL A 410 -24.12 -9.26 -0.42
C VAL A 410 -24.73 -8.16 -1.28
N ARG A 411 -25.77 -7.52 -0.79
CA ARG A 411 -26.49 -6.44 -1.49
C ARG A 411 -26.57 -5.20 -0.62
N ILE A 412 -26.03 -4.10 -1.11
CA ILE A 412 -26.15 -2.76 -0.53
C ILE A 412 -27.02 -1.94 -1.48
N ARG A 413 -28.24 -1.62 -1.06
CA ARG A 413 -29.17 -0.82 -1.86
C ARG A 413 -29.06 0.65 -1.46
N THR A 414 -28.87 1.51 -2.45
CA THR A 414 -28.78 2.95 -2.28
C THR A 414 -29.92 3.67 -3.02
N GLU A 415 -30.26 4.88 -2.57
CA GLU A 415 -31.15 5.81 -3.26
C GLU A 415 -30.41 7.13 -3.47
N PRO A 416 -30.65 7.86 -4.60
CA PRO A 416 -30.01 9.15 -4.84
C PRO A 416 -30.23 10.11 -3.66
N VAL A 417 -29.16 10.79 -3.26
CA VAL A 417 -29.26 11.90 -2.27
C VAL A 417 -29.96 13.06 -2.97
N ARG A 418 -31.12 13.50 -2.42
CA ARG A 418 -31.93 14.60 -2.96
C ARG A 418 -31.32 15.94 -2.58
#